data_7ada84d3d01a5bb88d89c7acaf172c3a
#
_entry.id   7ada84d3d01a5bb88d89c7acaf172c3a
#
_cell.length_a   1.000
_cell.length_b   1.000
_cell.length_c   1.000
_cell.angle_alpha   90.00
_cell.angle_beta   90.00
_cell.angle_gamma   90.00
#
_symmetry.space_group_name_H-M   'P 1'
#
loop_
_entity.id
_entity.type
_entity.pdbx_description
1 polymer ?
#
loop_
_entity_poly.entity_id
_entity_poly.type
_entity_poly.pdbx_seq_one_letter_code
_entity_poly.pdbx_strand_id
1 'polypeptide(L)'
;MSANTMERLVYMANQIGKFFEPQGHERAVKGVAKHVKDFWDPRMRARIEDHIAAGGEGLAPHVLEALKSLPPVSRDTIPLARPTHDIPGPTAHHH
;
A
#
# COMPACT_ATOMS: atom_id res chain seq x y z
N MET A 1 -3.17 -22.21 8.51
CA MET A 1 -2.36 -21.11 8.82
C MET A 1 -2.92 -19.83 8.24
N SER A 2 -2.54 -18.76 8.79
CA SER A 2 -3.11 -17.51 8.38
C SER A 2 -2.57 -17.08 7.02
N ALA A 3 -3.33 -16.26 6.36
CA ALA A 3 -2.89 -15.65 5.12
C ALA A 3 -1.63 -14.85 5.41
N ASN A 4 -0.71 -14.86 4.47
CA ASN A 4 0.47 -14.06 4.68
C ASN A 4 0.13 -12.59 4.45
N THR A 5 1.03 -11.73 4.92
CA THR A 5 0.80 -10.29 4.86
C THR A 5 0.62 -9.80 3.43
N MET A 6 1.35 -10.38 2.50
CA MET A 6 1.25 -9.94 1.11
C MET A 6 -0.11 -10.25 0.53
N GLU A 7 -0.65 -11.44 0.82
CA GLU A 7 -1.99 -11.78 0.34
C GLU A 7 -3.02 -10.79 0.85
N ARG A 8 -2.87 -10.39 2.10
CA ARG A 8 -3.81 -9.42 2.66
C ARG A 8 -3.70 -8.06 1.97
N LEU A 9 -2.48 -7.63 1.70
CA LEU A 9 -2.29 -6.35 1.02
C LEU A 9 -2.85 -6.38 -0.39
N VAL A 10 -2.64 -7.48 -1.10
CA VAL A 10 -3.21 -7.64 -2.45
C VAL A 10 -4.74 -7.59 -2.37
N TYR A 11 -5.30 -8.30 -1.41
CA TYR A 11 -6.76 -8.30 -1.24
C TYR A 11 -7.26 -6.89 -0.95
N MET A 12 -6.61 -6.19 -0.04
CA MET A 12 -7.02 -4.83 0.32
C MET A 12 -6.93 -3.89 -0.87
N ALA A 13 -5.84 -4.00 -1.62
CA ALA A 13 -5.66 -3.14 -2.79
C ALA A 13 -6.75 -3.40 -3.83
N ASN A 14 -7.07 -4.68 -4.05
CA ASN A 14 -8.12 -5.02 -5.00
C ASN A 14 -9.49 -4.54 -4.54
N GLN A 15 -9.75 -4.55 -3.25
CA GLN A 15 -11.01 -4.04 -2.74
C GLN A 15 -11.13 -2.53 -2.99
N ILE A 16 -10.04 -1.82 -2.82
CA ILE A 16 -10.03 -0.40 -3.14
C ILE A 16 -10.31 -0.21 -4.62
N GLY A 17 -9.70 -1.05 -5.45
CA GLY A 17 -9.92 -0.99 -6.89
C GLY A 17 -11.38 -1.22 -7.26
N LYS A 18 -12.02 -2.17 -6.59
CA LYS A 18 -13.43 -2.45 -6.86
C LYS A 18 -14.29 -1.25 -6.52
N PHE A 19 -13.96 -0.55 -5.46
CA PHE A 19 -14.71 0.62 -5.06
C PHE A 19 -14.68 1.71 -6.15
N PHE A 20 -13.52 1.90 -6.76
CA PHE A 20 -13.38 2.95 -7.77
C PHE A 20 -13.70 2.49 -9.18
N GLU A 21 -13.76 1.20 -9.42
CA GLU A 21 -13.94 0.65 -10.76
C GLU A 21 -15.12 1.26 -11.53
N PRO A 22 -16.29 1.45 -10.91
CA PRO A 22 -17.44 2.00 -11.65
C PRO A 22 -17.22 3.41 -12.18
N GLN A 23 -16.19 4.10 -11.72
CA GLN A 23 -15.94 5.47 -12.16
C GLN A 23 -15.19 5.54 -13.50
N GLY A 24 -14.82 4.38 -14.04
CA GLY A 24 -14.06 4.34 -15.28
C GLY A 24 -12.58 4.14 -15.00
N HIS A 25 -11.87 3.61 -15.98
CA HIS A 25 -10.48 3.20 -15.78
C HIS A 25 -9.60 4.32 -15.25
N GLU A 26 -9.63 5.46 -15.92
CA GLU A 26 -8.73 6.54 -15.57
C GLU A 26 -8.97 7.06 -14.16
N ARG A 27 -10.24 7.26 -13.82
CA ARG A 27 -10.57 7.74 -12.49
C ARG A 27 -10.31 6.68 -11.44
N ALA A 28 -10.51 5.42 -11.78
CA ALA A 28 -10.22 4.34 -10.86
C ALA A 28 -8.74 4.29 -10.54
N VAL A 29 -7.89 4.42 -11.55
CA VAL A 29 -6.45 4.44 -11.34
C VAL A 29 -6.06 5.57 -10.39
N LYS A 30 -6.57 6.76 -10.66
CA LYS A 30 -6.24 7.91 -9.81
C LYS A 30 -6.79 7.75 -8.40
N GLY A 31 -7.99 7.19 -8.28
CA GLY A 31 -8.61 7.00 -6.97
C GLY A 31 -7.85 6.01 -6.13
N VAL A 32 -7.45 4.89 -6.71
CA VAL A 32 -6.68 3.88 -5.99
C VAL A 32 -5.34 4.46 -5.56
N ALA A 33 -4.66 5.16 -6.47
CA ALA A 33 -3.36 5.74 -6.16
C ALA A 33 -3.46 6.72 -5.00
N LYS A 34 -4.43 7.61 -5.06
CA LYS A 34 -4.61 8.60 -4.01
C LYS A 34 -4.94 7.94 -2.67
N HIS A 35 -5.82 6.95 -2.69
CA HIS A 35 -6.20 6.27 -1.46
C HIS A 35 -5.00 5.61 -0.80
N VAL A 36 -4.22 4.90 -1.59
CA VAL A 36 -3.05 4.21 -1.05
C VAL A 36 -2.03 5.23 -0.54
N LYS A 37 -1.81 6.29 -1.30
CA LYS A 37 -0.88 7.32 -0.88
C LYS A 37 -1.30 7.96 0.44
N ASP A 38 -2.59 8.20 0.62
CA ASP A 38 -3.09 8.92 1.79
C ASP A 38 -3.25 8.04 3.01
N PHE A 39 -3.54 6.76 2.82
CA PHE A 39 -3.94 5.91 3.93
C PHE A 39 -3.02 4.73 4.25
N TRP A 40 -2.22 4.29 3.28
CA TRP A 40 -1.30 3.18 3.54
C TRP A 40 -0.01 3.73 4.13
N ASP A 41 0.48 3.07 5.19
CA ASP A 41 1.72 3.53 5.78
C ASP A 41 2.92 3.05 4.94
N PRO A 42 4.12 3.61 5.21
CA PRO A 42 5.29 3.27 4.38
C PRO A 42 5.63 1.79 4.34
N ARG A 43 5.38 1.06 5.43
CA ARG A 43 5.69 -0.37 5.43
C ARG A 43 4.79 -1.13 4.48
N MET A 44 3.50 -0.81 4.50
CA MET A 44 2.55 -1.43 3.59
C MET A 44 2.92 -1.11 2.16
N ARG A 45 3.30 0.13 1.90
CA ARG A 45 3.68 0.54 0.55
C ARG A 45 4.94 -0.18 0.10
N ALA A 46 5.93 -0.29 0.98
CA ALA A 46 7.17 -0.98 0.62
C ALA A 46 6.91 -2.43 0.26
N ARG A 47 6.04 -3.09 1.03
CA ARG A 47 5.73 -4.49 0.76
C ARG A 47 5.02 -4.67 -0.56
N ILE A 48 4.06 -3.82 -0.88
CA ILE A 48 3.35 -3.95 -2.14
C ILE A 48 4.27 -3.57 -3.30
N GLU A 49 5.20 -2.64 -3.10
CA GLU A 49 6.19 -2.32 -4.12
C GLU A 49 7.07 -3.53 -4.43
N ASP A 50 7.48 -4.24 -3.39
CA ASP A 50 8.27 -5.45 -3.59
C ASP A 50 7.49 -6.51 -4.36
N HIS A 51 6.20 -6.63 -4.05
CA HIS A 51 5.35 -7.57 -4.75
C HIS A 51 5.23 -7.22 -6.23
N ILE A 52 5.09 -5.95 -6.52
CA ILE A 52 4.99 -5.48 -7.90
C ILE A 52 6.29 -5.75 -8.65
N ALA A 53 7.43 -5.53 -7.99
CA ALA A 53 8.72 -5.80 -8.58
C ALA A 53 8.87 -7.29 -8.90
N ALA A 54 8.20 -8.14 -8.14
CA ALA A 54 8.23 -9.58 -8.37
C ALA A 54 7.15 -10.06 -9.35
N GLY A 55 6.40 -9.13 -9.94
CA GLY A 55 5.39 -9.49 -10.93
C GLY A 55 4.00 -8.97 -10.65
N GLY A 56 3.69 -8.60 -9.42
CA GLY A 56 2.38 -8.04 -9.08
C GLY A 56 1.25 -9.02 -9.19
N GLU A 57 1.52 -10.30 -9.00
CA GLU A 57 0.52 -11.34 -9.19
C GLU A 57 -0.71 -11.11 -8.31
N GLY A 58 -1.87 -11.29 -8.89
CA GLY A 58 -3.12 -11.18 -8.16
C GLY A 58 -3.73 -9.79 -8.13
N LEU A 59 -2.97 -8.77 -8.51
CA LEU A 59 -3.49 -7.42 -8.54
C LEU A 59 -4.29 -7.18 -9.81
N ALA A 60 -5.47 -6.56 -9.67
CA ALA A 60 -6.26 -6.21 -10.83
C ALA A 60 -5.50 -5.21 -11.70
N PRO A 61 -5.75 -5.20 -13.03
CA PRO A 61 -4.96 -4.33 -13.91
C PRO A 61 -4.97 -2.86 -13.53
N HIS A 62 -6.12 -2.30 -13.20
CA HIS A 62 -6.18 -0.89 -12.86
C HIS A 62 -5.51 -0.61 -11.50
N VAL A 63 -5.54 -1.59 -10.60
CA VAL A 63 -4.88 -1.46 -9.32
C VAL A 63 -3.37 -1.49 -9.51
N LEU A 64 -2.89 -2.42 -10.32
CA LEU A 64 -1.46 -2.50 -10.62
C LEU A 64 -0.98 -1.20 -11.26
N GLU A 65 -1.74 -0.69 -12.19
CA GLU A 65 -1.38 0.56 -12.85
C GLU A 65 -1.31 1.71 -11.85
N ALA A 66 -2.29 1.76 -10.95
CA ALA A 66 -2.33 2.82 -9.94
C ALA A 66 -1.12 2.77 -9.03
N LEU A 67 -0.80 1.57 -8.56
CA LEU A 67 0.33 1.42 -7.65
C LEU A 67 1.65 1.74 -8.32
N LYS A 68 1.77 1.37 -9.60
CA LYS A 68 2.99 1.69 -10.35
C LYS A 68 3.15 3.17 -10.59
N SER A 69 2.07 3.93 -10.58
CA SER A 69 2.13 5.36 -10.82
C SER A 69 2.62 6.15 -9.62
N LEU A 70 2.62 5.53 -8.45
CA LEU A 70 3.06 6.22 -7.25
C LEU A 70 4.59 6.24 -7.18
N PRO A 71 5.17 7.33 -6.67
CA PRO A 71 6.61 7.34 -6.47
C PRO A 71 6.99 6.30 -5.42
N PRO A 72 8.16 5.71 -5.54
CA PRO A 72 8.60 4.73 -4.55
C PRO A 72 8.66 5.36 -3.17
N VAL A 73 8.28 4.57 -2.17
CA VAL A 73 8.37 5.05 -0.80
C VAL A 73 9.84 5.07 -0.39
N SER A 74 10.20 6.07 0.41
CA SER A 74 11.57 6.15 0.89
C SER A 74 11.79 5.10 1.96
N ARG A 75 12.69 4.16 1.69
CA ARG A 75 13.00 3.11 2.65
C ARG A 75 13.77 3.65 3.84
N ASP A 76 14.39 4.82 3.66
CA ASP A 76 15.13 5.43 4.76
C ASP A 76 14.23 5.93 5.87
N THR A 77 12.97 6.19 5.56
CA THR A 77 12.04 6.68 6.57
C THR A 77 11.26 5.56 7.24
N ILE A 78 11.45 4.32 6.81
CA ILE A 78 10.75 3.19 7.39
C ILE A 78 11.50 2.76 8.63
N PRO A 79 10.86 2.79 9.80
CA PRO A 79 11.56 2.34 11.01
C PRO A 79 12.01 0.92 10.85
N LEU A 80 13.23 0.65 11.22
CA LEU A 80 13.67 -0.72 11.28
C LEU A 80 12.88 -1.42 12.37
N ALA A 81 12.85 -2.71 12.29
CA ALA A 81 12.16 -3.47 13.32
C ALA A 81 12.81 -3.13 14.64
N ARG A 82 12.25 -2.22 15.38
CA ARG A 82 12.82 -1.81 16.58
C ARG A 82 11.75 -1.57 17.57
N PRO A 83 12.12 -1.54 18.66
CA PRO A 83 11.17 -1.44 19.72
C PRO A 83 10.43 -0.16 19.73
N THR A 84 10.52 0.16 19.84
CA THR A 84 10.05 1.05 20.08
C THR A 84 9.80 1.86 20.54
N HIS A 85 9.82 2.19 20.76
CA HIS A 85 9.57 2.99 20.91
C HIS A 85 9.13 3.57 20.67
N ASP A 86 9.08 3.66 20.81
CA ASP A 86 8.68 4.37 20.51
C ASP A 86 8.08 4.91 20.36
N ILE A 87 7.88 4.83 20.73
CA ILE A 87 7.29 5.47 20.47
C ILE A 87 6.71 6.11 20.35
N PRO A 88 6.58 6.25 20.82
CA PRO A 88 5.88 7.00 20.64
C PRO A 88 5.27 7.39 20.23
N GLY A 89 5.19 7.13 20.94
CA GLY A 89 4.69 7.71 20.52
C GLY A 89 4.05 8.04 20.23
N PRO A 90 3.99 8.10 20.67
CA PRO A 90 3.55 8.62 20.29
C PRO A 90 3.14 9.11 19.92
N THR A 91 3.19 8.87 20.51
CA THR A 91 3.14 9.50 20.16
C THR A 91 2.82 9.97 19.91
N ALA A 92 2.82 9.69 20.72
CA ALA A 92 2.85 10.21 20.48
C ALA A 92 2.70 10.57 20.32
N HIS A 93 3.14 10.36 21.42
CA HIS A 93 3.44 10.68 21.25
C HIS A 93 3.15 11.12 20.86
N HIS A 94 3.14 10.74 21.73
CA HIS A 94 3.44 11.06 21.46
C HIS A 94 3.16 11.46 20.83
N HIS A 95 3.10 11.00 21.68
CA HIS A 95 3.26 11.33 21.10
C HIS A 95 3.23 11.55 20.47
#